data_bef61dec934c5f8251b205058c9ff623
#
_entry.id   bef61dec934c5f8251b205058c9ff623
#
_cell.length_a   1.000
_cell.length_b   1.000
_cell.length_c   1.000
_cell.angle_alpha   90.00
_cell.angle_beta   90.00
_cell.angle_gamma   90.00
#
_symmetry.space_group_name_H-M   'P 1'
#
loop_
_entity.id
_entity.type
_entity.pdbx_description
1 polymer ?
#
loop_
_entity_poly.entity_id
_entity_poly.type
_entity_poly.pdbx_seq_one_letter_code
_entity_poly.pdbx_strand_id
1 'polypeptide(L)'
;MSKVSDTFCILPWVHLSTRPDGSMRVCCTANASSVGPTNDKEHGGQVGILKTDDGKPNNLNVTDFQTAWNSEYMKNVRKQMMNGEKPPSCLKCYREEAAGHNSKRMWETAYWSQRTDVDKLIADTTEDGEVPPNLAYIDLRFGTKCQLACVMCSPHDSSG
;
A
#
# COMPACT_ATOMS: atom_id res chain seq x y z
N MET A 1 -18.60 18.52 1.30
CA MET A 1 -18.01 17.22 0.95
C MET A 1 -16.99 17.46 -0.15
N SER A 2 -15.71 17.37 0.16
CA SER A 2 -14.67 17.39 -0.87
C SER A 2 -14.93 16.18 -1.79
N LYS A 3 -15.03 16.42 -3.08
CA LYS A 3 -15.25 15.33 -4.04
C LYS A 3 -13.91 14.59 -4.17
N VAL A 4 -13.79 13.52 -3.41
CA VAL A 4 -12.63 12.62 -3.52
C VAL A 4 -12.56 12.11 -4.95
N SER A 5 -11.34 12.00 -5.51
CA SER A 5 -11.17 11.55 -6.90
C SER A 5 -11.63 10.10 -7.09
N ASP A 6 -12.01 9.73 -8.31
CA ASP A 6 -12.45 8.37 -8.63
C ASP A 6 -11.32 7.32 -8.47
N THR A 7 -10.08 7.78 -8.36
CA THR A 7 -8.91 6.91 -8.12
C THR A 7 -8.54 6.79 -6.65
N PHE A 8 -9.22 7.50 -5.76
CA PHE A 8 -8.92 7.49 -4.34
C PHE A 8 -9.04 6.10 -3.72
N CYS A 9 -8.10 5.79 -2.82
CA CYS A 9 -8.13 4.65 -1.93
C CYS A 9 -7.74 5.13 -0.53
N ILE A 10 -8.51 4.81 0.48
CA ILE A 10 -8.26 5.26 1.86
C ILE A 10 -7.00 4.62 2.49
N LEU A 11 -6.58 3.44 2.02
CA LEU A 11 -5.50 2.66 2.65
C LEU A 11 -4.18 3.42 2.81
N PRO A 12 -3.69 4.23 1.86
CA PRO A 12 -2.48 5.03 2.06
C PRO A 12 -2.54 6.04 3.22
N TRP A 13 -3.72 6.28 3.78
CA TRP A 13 -3.95 7.19 4.91
C TRP A 13 -4.23 6.50 6.24
N VAL A 14 -4.54 5.19 6.23
CA VAL A 14 -4.99 4.49 7.45
C VAL A 14 -4.33 3.13 7.65
N HIS A 15 -3.50 2.65 6.71
CA HIS A 15 -3.04 1.27 6.67
C HIS A 15 -1.53 1.15 6.53
N LEU A 16 -0.98 0.16 7.23
CA LEU A 16 0.37 -0.35 7.01
C LEU A 16 0.33 -1.85 6.75
N SER A 17 1.07 -2.30 5.74
CA SER A 17 1.29 -3.72 5.45
C SER A 17 2.78 -4.02 5.40
N THR A 18 3.18 -5.20 5.88
CA THR A 18 4.55 -5.69 5.76
C THR A 18 4.62 -7.02 5.03
N ARG A 19 5.80 -7.34 4.52
CA ARG A 19 6.18 -8.68 4.08
C ARG A 19 6.88 -9.43 5.21
N PRO A 20 7.08 -10.77 5.08
CA PRO A 20 7.80 -11.56 6.08
C PRO A 20 9.23 -11.11 6.36
N ASP A 21 9.89 -10.45 5.40
CA ASP A 21 11.23 -9.88 5.54
C ASP A 21 11.24 -8.50 6.24
N GLY A 22 10.07 -7.99 6.63
CA GLY A 22 9.90 -6.67 7.23
C GLY A 22 9.75 -5.52 6.24
N SER A 23 9.83 -5.77 4.94
CA SER A 23 9.62 -4.72 3.92
C SER A 23 8.20 -4.17 3.99
N MET A 24 8.09 -2.83 4.03
CA MET A 24 6.79 -2.15 4.12
C MET A 24 6.17 -1.96 2.74
N ARG A 25 4.83 -1.99 2.69
CA ARG A 25 4.04 -1.92 1.46
C ARG A 25 2.98 -0.85 1.56
N VAL A 26 2.59 -0.30 0.41
CA VAL A 26 1.44 0.62 0.30
C VAL A 26 0.16 -0.04 0.83
N CYS A 27 -0.07 -1.29 0.46
CA CYS A 27 -1.12 -2.15 1.03
C CYS A 27 -0.81 -3.63 0.74
N CYS A 28 -1.54 -4.56 1.37
CA CYS A 28 -1.31 -5.99 1.23
C CYS A 28 -1.55 -6.54 -0.19
N THR A 29 -2.32 -5.84 -1.04
CA THR A 29 -2.54 -6.20 -2.45
C THR A 29 -1.77 -5.33 -3.43
N ALA A 30 -1.02 -4.32 -2.94
CA ALA A 30 -0.16 -3.53 -3.79
C ALA A 30 0.77 -4.44 -4.60
N ASN A 31 0.95 -4.10 -5.88
CA ASN A 31 1.62 -4.97 -6.85
C ASN A 31 3.08 -5.20 -6.48
N ALA A 32 3.29 -6.12 -5.56
CA ALA A 32 4.59 -6.58 -5.11
C ALA A 32 4.95 -7.94 -5.73
N SER A 33 4.11 -8.45 -6.64
CA SER A 33 4.32 -9.76 -7.20
C SER A 33 5.30 -9.69 -8.36
N SER A 34 6.33 -10.51 -8.26
CA SER A 34 7.17 -10.95 -9.36
C SER A 34 6.40 -11.74 -10.43
N VAL A 35 5.09 -11.91 -10.29
CA VAL A 35 4.24 -12.72 -11.18
C VAL A 35 3.30 -11.80 -11.94
N GLY A 36 3.80 -11.25 -13.03
CA GLY A 36 3.03 -10.47 -14.01
C GLY A 36 3.97 -9.78 -14.98
N PRO A 37 3.50 -9.36 -16.15
CA PRO A 37 4.34 -8.75 -17.19
C PRO A 37 4.79 -7.32 -16.86
N THR A 38 4.92 -6.97 -15.61
CA THR A 38 5.58 -5.76 -15.19
C THR A 38 7.08 -6.02 -15.20
N ASN A 39 7.65 -6.05 -16.40
CA ASN A 39 9.05 -5.70 -16.62
C ASN A 39 9.25 -4.22 -16.25
N ASP A 40 8.85 -3.86 -15.04
CA ASP A 40 9.09 -2.54 -14.49
C ASP A 40 10.53 -2.50 -13.98
N LYS A 41 11.45 -2.47 -14.94
CA LYS A 41 12.88 -2.31 -14.67
C LYS A 41 13.17 -0.95 -14.00
N GLU A 42 12.30 0.04 -14.22
CA GLU A 42 12.44 1.38 -13.63
C GLU A 42 12.23 1.36 -12.11
N HIS A 43 11.43 0.42 -11.59
CA HIS A 43 11.11 0.32 -10.17
C HIS A 43 11.66 -0.95 -9.51
N GLY A 44 12.63 -1.63 -10.13
CA GLY A 44 13.31 -2.80 -9.55
C GLY A 44 12.40 -4.01 -9.27
N GLY A 45 11.28 -4.15 -10.00
CA GLY A 45 10.38 -5.30 -9.88
C GLY A 45 9.54 -5.37 -8.59
N GLN A 46 9.61 -4.36 -7.72
CA GLN A 46 8.92 -4.33 -6.43
C GLN A 46 8.07 -3.06 -6.28
N VAL A 47 7.18 -2.83 -7.24
CA VAL A 47 6.37 -1.60 -7.36
C VAL A 47 5.52 -1.30 -6.12
N GLY A 48 5.14 -2.29 -5.34
CA GLY A 48 4.32 -2.09 -4.15
C GLY A 48 5.08 -1.91 -2.84
N ILE A 49 6.40 -2.03 -2.86
CA ILE A 49 7.26 -1.85 -1.68
C ILE A 49 7.58 -0.37 -1.52
N LEU A 50 7.42 0.15 -0.31
CA LEU A 50 7.85 1.50 0.03
C LEU A 50 9.37 1.60 -0.09
N LYS A 51 9.85 2.72 -0.59
CA LYS A 51 11.29 2.95 -0.80
C LYS A 51 11.73 4.17 -0.01
N THR A 52 12.96 4.09 0.48
CA THR A 52 13.72 5.22 1.00
C THR A 52 14.14 6.14 -0.15
N ASP A 53 14.62 7.34 0.16
CA ASP A 53 15.03 8.31 -0.85
C ASP A 53 16.22 7.84 -1.69
N ASP A 54 17.03 6.91 -1.16
CA ASP A 54 18.11 6.23 -1.89
C ASP A 54 17.64 4.98 -2.68
N GLY A 55 16.33 4.77 -2.78
CA GLY A 55 15.70 3.72 -3.57
C GLY A 55 15.70 2.32 -2.95
N LYS A 56 16.18 2.16 -1.73
CA LYS A 56 16.14 0.87 -1.02
C LYS A 56 14.74 0.60 -0.43
N PRO A 57 14.35 -0.67 -0.23
CA PRO A 57 13.11 -0.99 0.46
C PRO A 57 13.08 -0.41 1.88
N ASN A 58 12.02 0.29 2.23
CA ASN A 58 11.73 0.63 3.62
C ASN A 58 11.40 -0.66 4.39
N ASN A 59 12.11 -0.90 5.49
CA ASN A 59 12.00 -2.12 6.26
C ASN A 59 11.88 -1.79 7.75
N LEU A 60 10.88 -2.34 8.44
CA LEU A 60 10.62 -2.08 9.86
C LEU A 60 11.77 -2.46 10.79
N ASN A 61 12.69 -3.32 10.35
CA ASN A 61 13.87 -3.67 11.15
C ASN A 61 14.91 -2.54 11.23
N VAL A 62 14.86 -1.58 10.31
CA VAL A 62 15.89 -0.52 10.18
C VAL A 62 15.30 0.87 9.98
N THR A 63 14.06 1.00 9.55
CA THR A 63 13.38 2.28 9.30
C THR A 63 12.21 2.42 10.27
N ASP A 64 12.12 3.53 10.97
CA ASP A 64 10.96 3.77 11.82
C ASP A 64 9.68 3.99 10.99
N PHE A 65 8.56 3.74 11.63
CA PHE A 65 7.25 3.82 10.97
C PHE A 65 6.95 5.23 10.42
N GLN A 66 7.28 6.28 11.14
CA GLN A 66 6.94 7.66 10.74
C GLN A 66 7.69 8.07 9.48
N THR A 67 8.98 7.73 9.41
CA THR A 67 9.81 7.94 8.22
C THR A 67 9.25 7.19 7.01
N ALA A 68 8.84 5.92 7.18
CA ALA A 68 8.26 5.16 6.09
C ALA A 68 6.87 5.68 5.67
N TRP A 69 6.07 6.11 6.64
CA TRP A 69 4.71 6.64 6.44
C TRP A 69 4.70 7.88 5.53
N ASN A 70 5.68 8.75 5.68
CA ASN A 70 5.85 9.95 4.87
C ASN A 70 7.08 9.89 3.95
N SER A 71 7.52 8.68 3.57
CA SER A 71 8.53 8.54 2.52
C SER A 71 8.05 9.19 1.21
N GLU A 72 8.98 9.65 0.38
CA GLU A 72 8.66 10.24 -0.93
C GLU A 72 7.77 9.32 -1.76
N TYR A 73 8.01 8.01 -1.67
CA TYR A 73 7.18 7.02 -2.36
C TYR A 73 5.71 7.09 -1.92
N MET A 74 5.46 7.13 -0.59
CA MET A 74 4.09 7.13 -0.06
C MET A 74 3.39 8.47 -0.29
N LYS A 75 4.12 9.57 -0.17
CA LYS A 75 3.65 10.91 -0.52
C LYS A 75 3.22 10.98 -1.98
N ASN A 76 4.01 10.44 -2.90
CA ASN A 76 3.68 10.40 -4.33
C ASN A 76 2.42 9.55 -4.61
N VAL A 77 2.24 8.41 -3.93
CA VAL A 77 1.01 7.61 -4.05
C VAL A 77 -0.22 8.43 -3.66
N ARG A 78 -0.16 9.16 -2.55
CA ARG A 78 -1.27 10.01 -2.11
C ARG A 78 -1.53 11.15 -3.09
N LYS A 79 -0.49 11.86 -3.53
CA LYS A 79 -0.61 12.94 -4.55
C LYS A 79 -1.29 12.45 -5.81
N GLN A 80 -0.83 11.34 -6.37
CA GLN A 80 -1.42 10.76 -7.58
C GLN A 80 -2.91 10.45 -7.37
N MET A 81 -3.28 9.82 -6.26
CA MET A 81 -4.69 9.53 -5.97
C MET A 81 -5.54 10.79 -5.80
N MET A 82 -5.01 11.83 -5.14
CA MET A 82 -5.72 13.11 -4.99
C MET A 82 -5.93 13.80 -6.34
N ASN A 83 -4.96 13.69 -7.24
CA ASN A 83 -5.00 14.27 -8.60
C ASN A 83 -5.81 13.44 -9.61
N GLY A 84 -6.43 12.32 -9.20
CA GLY A 84 -7.18 11.46 -10.11
C GLY A 84 -6.29 10.53 -10.94
N GLU A 85 -5.02 10.41 -10.60
CA GLU A 85 -4.08 9.51 -11.24
C GLU A 85 -4.13 8.11 -10.62
N LYS A 86 -3.65 7.10 -11.35
CA LYS A 86 -3.61 5.70 -10.91
C LYS A 86 -2.19 5.30 -10.55
N PRO A 87 -1.79 5.26 -9.27
CA PRO A 87 -0.44 4.86 -8.89
C PRO A 87 -0.09 3.46 -9.44
N PRO A 88 1.13 3.26 -9.98
CA PRO A 88 1.57 1.97 -10.52
C PRO A 88 1.44 0.82 -9.52
N SER A 89 1.67 1.08 -8.23
CA SER A 89 1.50 0.09 -7.16
C SER A 89 0.06 -0.40 -6.98
N CYS A 90 -0.92 0.35 -7.46
CA CYS A 90 -2.35 0.11 -7.26
C CYS A 90 -3.07 -0.45 -8.50
N LEU A 91 -2.37 -0.68 -9.60
CA LEU A 91 -2.95 -1.10 -10.89
C LEU A 91 -3.78 -2.38 -10.81
N LYS A 92 -3.51 -3.27 -9.86
CA LYS A 92 -4.30 -4.49 -9.67
C LYS A 92 -5.78 -4.15 -9.44
N CYS A 93 -6.07 -3.27 -8.46
CA CYS A 93 -7.43 -2.88 -8.14
C CYS A 93 -8.13 -2.21 -9.34
N TYR A 94 -7.46 -1.30 -10.03
CA TYR A 94 -8.05 -0.63 -11.20
C TYR A 94 -8.33 -1.57 -12.37
N ARG A 95 -7.52 -2.63 -12.54
CA ARG A 95 -7.78 -3.68 -13.55
C ARG A 95 -8.97 -4.54 -13.17
N GLU A 96 -9.11 -4.91 -11.91
CA GLU A 96 -10.26 -5.64 -11.40
C GLU A 96 -11.56 -4.84 -11.64
N GLU A 97 -11.53 -3.53 -11.33
CA GLU A 97 -12.65 -2.64 -11.55
C GLU A 97 -13.00 -2.45 -13.03
N ALA A 98 -12.01 -2.31 -13.89
CA ALA A 98 -12.21 -2.23 -15.34
C ALA A 98 -12.80 -3.53 -15.93
N ALA A 99 -12.58 -4.66 -15.27
CA ALA A 99 -13.19 -5.96 -15.61
C ALA A 99 -14.58 -6.17 -14.95
N GLY A 100 -15.12 -5.17 -14.27
CA GLY A 100 -16.43 -5.23 -13.61
C GLY A 100 -16.44 -5.92 -12.23
N HIS A 101 -15.27 -6.11 -11.62
CA HIS A 101 -15.16 -6.72 -10.30
C HIS A 101 -15.02 -5.67 -9.20
N ASN A 102 -15.51 -5.98 -8.00
CA ASN A 102 -15.24 -5.18 -6.82
C ASN A 102 -13.81 -5.44 -6.35
N SER A 103 -12.99 -4.39 -6.33
CA SER A 103 -11.61 -4.44 -5.88
C SER A 103 -11.48 -4.28 -4.37
N LYS A 104 -10.30 -4.62 -3.83
CA LYS A 104 -9.97 -4.31 -2.43
C LYS A 104 -10.06 -2.80 -2.14
N ARG A 105 -9.65 -1.94 -3.08
CA ARG A 105 -9.78 -0.49 -2.95
C ARG A 105 -11.21 -0.06 -2.65
N MET A 106 -12.19 -0.59 -3.38
CA MET A 106 -13.60 -0.28 -3.20
C MET A 106 -14.10 -0.73 -1.82
N TRP A 107 -13.82 -1.98 -1.45
CA TRP A 107 -14.22 -2.54 -0.16
C TRP A 107 -13.63 -1.76 1.03
N GLU A 108 -12.33 -1.55 1.02
CA GLU A 108 -11.66 -0.88 2.13
C GLU A 108 -12.05 0.59 2.22
N THR A 109 -12.20 1.27 1.08
CA THR A 109 -12.65 2.66 1.10
C THR A 109 -14.07 2.75 1.66
N ALA A 110 -14.99 1.90 1.23
CA ALA A 110 -16.35 1.88 1.76
C ALA A 110 -16.40 1.57 3.27
N TYR A 111 -15.58 0.60 3.72
CA TYR A 111 -15.54 0.20 5.13
C TYR A 111 -14.94 1.29 6.04
N TRP A 112 -13.78 1.81 5.66
CA TRP A 112 -13.04 2.77 6.49
C TRP A 112 -13.59 4.18 6.43
N SER A 113 -14.25 4.59 5.33
CA SER A 113 -14.93 5.88 5.25
C SER A 113 -16.10 6.03 6.23
N GLN A 114 -16.65 4.92 6.74
CA GLN A 114 -17.66 4.94 7.79
C GLN A 114 -17.07 5.09 9.21
N ARG A 115 -15.77 4.94 9.35
CA ARG A 115 -15.03 4.88 10.63
C ARG A 115 -13.97 5.96 10.77
N THR A 116 -13.73 6.70 9.70
CA THR A 116 -12.71 7.73 9.61
C THR A 116 -13.28 8.92 8.87
N ASP A 117 -13.01 10.12 9.37
CA ASP A 117 -13.39 11.36 8.69
C ASP A 117 -12.48 11.57 7.48
N VAL A 118 -12.97 11.20 6.30
CA VAL A 118 -12.23 11.30 5.03
C VAL A 118 -11.97 12.75 4.65
N ASP A 119 -12.92 13.65 4.89
CA ASP A 119 -12.77 15.08 4.59
C ASP A 119 -11.61 15.66 5.44
N LYS A 120 -11.51 15.24 6.71
CA LYS A 120 -10.39 15.62 7.57
C LYS A 120 -9.06 15.02 7.10
N LEU A 121 -9.02 13.74 6.71
CA LEU A 121 -7.80 13.10 6.18
C LEU A 121 -7.25 13.87 4.97
N ILE A 122 -8.15 14.27 4.07
CA ILE A 122 -7.76 15.03 2.88
C ILE A 122 -7.31 16.44 3.26
N ALA A 123 -8.01 17.11 4.17
CA ALA A 123 -7.64 18.44 4.64
C ALA A 123 -6.30 18.47 5.38
N ASP A 124 -5.99 17.41 6.12
CA ASP A 124 -4.70 17.27 6.85
C ASP A 124 -3.55 16.84 5.91
N THR A 125 -3.83 16.49 4.65
CA THR A 125 -2.82 16.12 3.66
C THR A 125 -2.21 17.37 3.05
N THR A 126 -0.91 17.53 3.17
CA THR A 126 -0.19 18.65 2.54
C THR A 126 -0.18 18.54 1.01
N GLU A 127 0.13 19.63 0.31
CA GLU A 127 0.31 19.62 -1.15
C GLU A 127 1.39 18.62 -1.60
N ASP A 128 2.37 18.34 -0.73
CA ASP A 128 3.40 17.33 -0.97
C ASP A 128 2.96 15.89 -0.66
N GLY A 129 1.75 15.68 -0.16
CA GLY A 129 1.22 14.34 0.16
C GLY A 129 1.63 13.82 1.54
N GLU A 130 2.21 14.66 2.38
CA GLU A 130 2.50 14.33 3.78
C GLU A 130 1.22 14.37 4.61
N VAL A 131 1.09 13.43 5.55
CA VAL A 131 -0.05 13.37 6.47
C VAL A 131 0.40 13.00 7.88
N PRO A 132 -0.28 13.47 8.92
CA PRO A 132 -0.09 12.94 10.27
C PRO A 132 -0.36 11.42 10.30
N PRO A 133 0.40 10.63 11.07
CA PRO A 133 0.14 9.21 11.20
C PRO A 133 -1.27 8.94 11.76
N ASN A 134 -2.06 8.20 11.01
CA ASN A 134 -3.41 7.78 11.40
C ASN A 134 -3.60 6.29 11.10
N LEU A 135 -2.90 5.45 11.86
CA LEU A 135 -2.86 4.01 11.64
C LEU A 135 -4.08 3.33 12.29
N ALA A 136 -5.08 3.01 11.49
CA ALA A 136 -6.29 2.32 11.91
C ALA A 136 -6.29 0.83 11.57
N TYR A 137 -5.49 0.42 10.58
CA TYR A 137 -5.43 -0.97 10.10
C TYR A 137 -3.99 -1.40 9.84
N ILE A 138 -3.61 -2.55 10.39
CA ILE A 138 -2.27 -3.11 10.24
C ILE A 138 -2.35 -4.55 9.73
N ASP A 139 -1.54 -4.87 8.71
CA ASP A 139 -1.29 -6.23 8.23
C ASP A 139 0.20 -6.55 8.43
N LEU A 140 0.53 -7.17 9.56
CA LEU A 140 1.91 -7.51 9.92
C LEU A 140 2.19 -8.99 9.67
N ARG A 141 3.30 -9.27 8.98
CA ARG A 141 3.83 -10.61 8.78
C ARG A 141 5.18 -10.74 9.49
N PHE A 142 5.23 -11.57 10.54
CA PHE A 142 6.37 -11.67 11.46
C PHE A 142 7.45 -12.67 11.03
N GLY A 143 7.59 -12.93 9.77
CA GLY A 143 8.61 -13.84 9.23
C GLY A 143 7.99 -15.07 8.56
N THR A 144 8.86 -15.96 8.12
CA THR A 144 8.48 -17.17 7.36
C THR A 144 8.53 -18.45 8.19
N LYS A 145 9.00 -18.38 9.44
CA LYS A 145 9.11 -19.57 10.29
C LYS A 145 7.74 -20.02 10.76
N CYS A 146 7.31 -21.19 10.28
CA CYS A 146 6.03 -21.79 10.64
C CYS A 146 6.21 -23.31 10.75
N GLN A 147 5.60 -23.91 11.78
CA GLN A 147 5.58 -25.37 11.95
C GLN A 147 4.42 -26.07 11.22
N LEU A 148 3.56 -25.30 10.56
CA LEU A 148 2.42 -25.84 9.82
C LEU A 148 2.79 -26.01 8.35
N ALA A 149 2.55 -27.20 7.81
CA ALA A 149 2.73 -27.53 6.39
C ALA A 149 1.39 -27.33 5.64
N CYS A 150 0.94 -26.08 5.53
CA CYS A 150 -0.32 -25.77 4.84
C CYS A 150 -0.13 -25.86 3.32
N VAL A 151 -1.03 -26.55 2.63
CA VAL A 151 -1.02 -26.68 1.16
C VAL A 151 -1.11 -25.31 0.44
N MET A 152 -1.63 -24.30 1.11
CA MET A 152 -1.81 -22.94 0.58
C MET A 152 -0.59 -22.03 0.80
N CYS A 153 0.40 -22.46 1.57
CA CYS A 153 1.59 -21.65 1.84
C CYS A 153 2.57 -21.68 0.68
N SER A 154 2.95 -20.50 0.20
CA SER A 154 4.05 -20.40 -0.75
C SER A 154 5.40 -20.38 -0.03
N PRO A 155 6.52 -20.78 -0.69
CA PRO A 155 7.86 -20.67 -0.11
C PRO A 155 8.29 -19.24 0.26
N HIS A 156 7.59 -18.24 -0.25
CA HIS A 156 7.80 -16.83 0.10
C HIS A 156 7.15 -16.41 1.43
N ASP A 157 6.16 -17.17 1.88
CA ASP A 157 5.37 -16.85 3.08
C ASP A 157 5.62 -17.84 4.22
N SER A 158 6.22 -19.00 3.93
CA SER A 158 6.54 -20.04 4.93
C SER A 158 7.79 -20.81 4.57
N SER A 159 8.56 -21.18 5.59
CA SER A 159 9.77 -22.01 5.49
C SER A 159 9.52 -23.49 5.77
N GLY A 160 8.26 -23.90 5.94
CA GLY A 160 7.86 -25.31 6.15
C GLY A 160 7.73 -26.09 4.86
#